data_9a0eb313404673b5d825624bcf717eba
#
_entry.id   9a0eb313404673b5d825624bcf717eba
#
_cell.length_a   1.000
_cell.length_b   1.000
_cell.length_c   1.000
_cell.angle_alpha   90.00
_cell.angle_beta   90.00
_cell.angle_gamma   90.00
#
_symmetry.space_group_name_H-M   'P 1'
#
loop_
_entity.id
_entity.type
_entity.pdbx_description
1 polymer ?
#
loop_
_entity_poly.entity_id
_entity_poly.type
_entity_poly.pdbx_seq_one_letter_code
_entity_poly.pdbx_strand_id
1 'polypeptide(L)'
;MKLLGWNCNGAFRRKYQALENFNADIWVVPESESPAYLLRHKSPLSSAQQLWCGQNQSKGLSVFAFNGCQISRADFFNPAYRHILPVNITTADKQKMLLIAVWASRVKDNSDWDYIGQLCHFMEHNGPLLPPQSLFLGDFNINMQWNSSFKKEHNYSRFQELCHTYGFI
;
A
#
# COMPACT_ATOMS: atom_id res chain seq x y z
N MET A 1 7.76 16.90 0.34
CA MET A 1 7.88 15.43 0.13
C MET A 1 7.09 15.03 -1.10
N LYS A 2 7.66 14.16 -1.95
CA LYS A 2 7.03 13.63 -3.16
C LYS A 2 6.77 12.13 -2.99
N LEU A 3 5.53 11.72 -3.20
CA LEU A 3 5.09 10.33 -3.12
C LEU A 3 4.82 9.79 -4.52
N LEU A 4 5.11 8.52 -4.75
CA LEU A 4 4.86 7.85 -6.01
C LEU A 4 4.25 6.47 -5.76
N GLY A 5 3.10 6.21 -6.39
CA GLY A 5 2.43 4.91 -6.40
C GLY A 5 2.49 4.30 -7.80
N TRP A 6 2.92 3.03 -7.90
CA TRP A 6 2.96 2.32 -9.18
C TRP A 6 2.84 0.81 -9.00
N ASN A 7 1.76 0.22 -9.52
CA ASN A 7 1.68 -1.24 -9.62
C ASN A 7 2.62 -1.71 -10.74
N CYS A 8 3.68 -2.42 -10.36
CA CYS A 8 4.74 -2.83 -11.27
C CYS A 8 4.41 -4.12 -12.06
N ASN A 9 3.31 -4.79 -11.77
CA ASN A 9 2.94 -6.08 -12.36
C ASN A 9 4.10 -7.11 -12.27
N GLY A 10 4.66 -7.25 -11.06
CA GLY A 10 5.76 -8.18 -10.76
C GLY A 10 7.14 -7.78 -11.30
N ALA A 11 8.16 -8.49 -10.84
CA ALA A 11 9.56 -8.32 -11.25
C ALA A 11 10.08 -6.87 -11.13
N PHE A 12 9.71 -6.18 -10.06
CA PHE A 12 10.08 -4.78 -9.81
C PHE A 12 11.59 -4.54 -9.91
N ARG A 13 12.41 -5.48 -9.42
CA ARG A 13 13.88 -5.43 -9.52
C ARG A 13 14.43 -5.19 -10.94
N ARG A 14 13.62 -5.46 -11.97
CA ARG A 14 13.99 -5.26 -13.39
C ARG A 14 13.40 -3.99 -13.99
N LYS A 15 12.54 -3.28 -13.23
CA LYS A 15 11.72 -2.17 -13.74
C LYS A 15 11.89 -0.89 -12.93
N TYR A 16 12.51 -0.93 -11.75
CA TYR A 16 12.60 0.17 -10.80
C TYR A 16 13.19 1.45 -11.39
N GLN A 17 14.08 1.31 -12.37
CA GLN A 17 14.70 2.44 -13.08
C GLN A 17 13.67 3.38 -13.72
N ALA A 18 12.50 2.88 -14.09
CA ALA A 18 11.40 3.72 -14.58
C ALA A 18 10.93 4.75 -13.54
N LEU A 19 11.16 4.50 -12.25
CA LEU A 19 10.77 5.39 -11.16
C LEU A 19 11.85 6.38 -10.75
N GLU A 20 13.13 6.11 -11.03
CA GLU A 20 14.26 6.94 -10.59
C GLU A 20 14.17 8.39 -11.11
N ASN A 21 13.72 8.57 -12.36
CA ASN A 21 13.56 9.88 -12.97
C ASN A 21 12.53 10.78 -12.28
N PHE A 22 11.64 10.22 -11.47
CA PHE A 22 10.66 11.01 -10.73
C PHE A 22 11.24 11.66 -9.49
N ASN A 23 12.41 11.22 -9.01
CA ASN A 23 13.05 11.73 -7.79
C ASN A 23 12.05 11.87 -6.62
N ALA A 24 11.29 10.80 -6.37
CA ALA A 24 10.31 10.77 -5.30
C ALA A 24 10.93 10.24 -4.00
N ASP A 25 10.45 10.76 -2.88
CA ASP A 25 10.97 10.45 -1.55
C ASP A 25 10.45 9.12 -1.01
N ILE A 26 9.22 8.76 -1.39
CA ILE A 26 8.55 7.51 -1.00
C ILE A 26 7.96 6.86 -2.24
N TRP A 27 8.23 5.56 -2.42
CA TRP A 27 7.58 4.74 -3.43
C TRP A 27 6.66 3.70 -2.78
N VAL A 28 5.42 3.64 -3.23
CA VAL A 28 4.47 2.57 -2.89
C VAL A 28 4.32 1.68 -4.13
N VAL A 29 4.76 0.43 -4.00
CA VAL A 29 4.88 -0.47 -5.16
C VAL A 29 4.13 -1.78 -4.89
N PRO A 30 2.84 -1.87 -5.28
CA PRO A 30 2.14 -3.13 -5.37
C PRO A 30 2.82 -4.10 -6.33
N GLU A 31 2.68 -5.40 -6.03
CA GLU A 31 3.23 -6.52 -6.79
C GLU A 31 4.77 -6.62 -6.82
N SER A 32 5.43 -5.98 -5.87
CA SER A 32 6.89 -5.97 -5.74
C SER A 32 7.43 -7.12 -4.89
N GLU A 33 8.72 -7.37 -5.04
CA GLU A 33 9.43 -8.41 -4.30
C GLU A 33 9.77 -7.99 -2.86
N SER A 34 9.91 -8.99 -1.98
CA SER A 34 10.36 -8.81 -0.61
C SER A 34 11.85 -8.41 -0.51
N PRO A 35 12.29 -7.79 0.61
CA PRO A 35 13.71 -7.48 0.85
C PRO A 35 14.61 -8.71 0.68
N ALA A 36 14.22 -9.87 1.22
CA ALA A 36 14.98 -11.10 1.11
C ALA A 36 15.10 -11.59 -0.35
N TYR A 37 14.05 -11.40 -1.15
CA TYR A 37 14.08 -11.75 -2.57
C TYR A 37 14.99 -10.80 -3.35
N LEU A 38 14.93 -9.50 -3.09
CA LEU A 38 15.81 -8.50 -3.72
C LEU A 38 17.28 -8.78 -3.40
N LEU A 39 17.59 -9.06 -2.13
CA LEU A 39 18.95 -9.38 -1.69
C LEU A 39 19.50 -10.62 -2.39
N ARG A 40 18.72 -11.71 -2.44
CA ARG A 40 19.09 -12.96 -3.12
C ARG A 40 19.42 -12.75 -4.59
N HIS A 41 18.72 -11.83 -5.25
CA HIS A 41 18.93 -11.51 -6.65
C HIS A 41 19.89 -10.34 -6.88
N LYS A 42 20.63 -9.91 -5.84
CA LYS A 42 21.63 -8.82 -5.91
C LYS A 42 21.06 -7.54 -6.53
N SER A 43 19.80 -7.22 -6.23
CA SER A 43 19.17 -6.01 -6.72
C SER A 43 19.78 -4.78 -6.03
N PRO A 44 20.05 -3.68 -6.75
CA PRO A 44 20.47 -2.42 -6.13
C PRO A 44 19.47 -1.89 -5.09
N LEU A 45 18.18 -2.21 -5.24
CA LEU A 45 17.13 -1.86 -4.28
C LEU A 45 17.29 -2.53 -2.91
N SER A 46 18.12 -3.58 -2.80
CA SER A 46 18.34 -4.26 -1.52
C SER A 46 19.03 -3.39 -0.47
N SER A 47 19.66 -2.29 -0.87
CA SER A 47 20.27 -1.29 0.02
C SER A 47 19.32 -0.17 0.43
N ALA A 48 18.17 -0.03 -0.24
CA ALA A 48 17.16 0.96 0.11
C ALA A 48 16.40 0.55 1.38
N GLN A 49 15.96 1.53 2.17
CA GLN A 49 15.03 1.24 3.26
C GLN A 49 13.70 0.79 2.67
N GLN A 50 13.28 -0.42 3.01
CA GLN A 50 12.07 -1.04 2.50
C GLN A 50 11.25 -1.65 3.63
N LEU A 51 9.95 -1.37 3.65
CA LEU A 51 8.94 -2.18 4.34
C LEU A 51 8.16 -2.99 3.31
N TRP A 52 7.77 -4.20 3.70
CA TRP A 52 7.07 -5.10 2.81
C TRP A 52 6.04 -5.94 3.57
N CYS A 53 4.92 -6.22 2.91
CA CYS A 53 3.96 -7.24 3.34
C CYS A 53 3.51 -8.09 2.15
N GLY A 54 3.28 -9.36 2.42
CA GLY A 54 2.84 -10.32 1.40
C GLY A 54 3.03 -11.75 1.85
N GLN A 55 2.45 -12.68 1.11
CA GLN A 55 2.57 -14.13 1.37
C GLN A 55 3.62 -14.81 0.51
N ASN A 56 3.90 -14.26 -0.67
CA ASN A 56 4.88 -14.79 -1.61
C ASN A 56 6.02 -13.78 -1.78
N GLN A 57 7.25 -14.18 -1.49
CA GLN A 57 8.43 -13.32 -1.55
C GLN A 57 8.64 -12.63 -2.90
N SER A 58 8.16 -13.22 -3.99
CA SER A 58 8.26 -12.63 -5.33
C SER A 58 7.15 -11.62 -5.65
N LYS A 59 6.13 -11.49 -4.78
CA LYS A 59 4.96 -10.64 -5.06
C LYS A 59 4.25 -10.21 -3.76
N GLY A 60 4.30 -8.94 -3.47
CA GLY A 60 3.66 -8.33 -2.29
C GLY A 60 3.54 -6.82 -2.46
N LEU A 61 3.39 -6.10 -1.37
CA LEU A 61 3.33 -4.65 -1.35
C LEU A 61 4.57 -4.10 -0.66
N SER A 62 5.32 -3.24 -1.33
CA SER A 62 6.47 -2.53 -0.77
C SER A 62 6.21 -1.05 -0.59
N VAL A 63 6.84 -0.50 0.45
CA VAL A 63 7.09 0.93 0.60
C VAL A 63 8.60 1.12 0.71
N PHE A 64 9.17 1.94 -0.16
CA PHE A 64 10.59 2.32 -0.14
C PHE A 64 10.72 3.78 0.27
N ALA A 65 11.81 4.10 0.99
CA ALA A 65 12.14 5.46 1.38
C ALA A 65 13.51 5.88 0.82
N PHE A 66 13.57 7.14 0.35
CA PHE A 66 14.72 7.78 -0.24
C PHE A 66 14.91 9.20 0.31
N ASN A 67 15.95 9.89 -0.13
CA ASN A 67 16.19 11.33 0.13
C ASN A 67 16.15 11.71 1.63
N GLY A 68 16.67 10.83 2.50
CA GLY A 68 16.71 11.06 3.94
C GLY A 68 15.40 10.83 4.70
N CYS A 69 14.34 10.38 4.01
CA CYS A 69 13.12 9.94 4.66
C CYS A 69 13.37 8.62 5.41
N GLN A 70 12.67 8.45 6.54
CA GLN A 70 12.69 7.24 7.35
C GLN A 70 11.27 6.65 7.40
N ILE A 71 11.18 5.33 7.37
CA ILE A 71 9.88 4.63 7.44
C ILE A 71 9.91 3.56 8.53
N SER A 72 8.80 3.41 9.24
CA SER A 72 8.55 2.31 10.18
C SER A 72 7.11 1.84 10.06
N ARG A 73 6.85 0.57 10.40
CA ARG A 73 5.46 0.09 10.50
C ARG A 73 4.75 0.82 11.63
N ALA A 74 3.48 1.18 11.41
CA ALA A 74 2.65 1.67 12.48
C ALA A 74 2.26 0.52 13.43
N ASP A 75 2.04 0.84 14.71
CA ASP A 75 1.80 -0.15 15.77
C ASP A 75 0.53 -0.99 15.55
N PHE A 76 -0.46 -0.44 14.84
CA PHE A 76 -1.70 -1.14 14.49
C PHE A 76 -1.60 -1.96 13.18
N PHE A 77 -0.39 -2.19 12.64
CA PHE A 77 -0.23 -3.12 11.51
C PHE A 77 -0.71 -4.52 11.87
N ASN A 78 -1.62 -5.04 11.08
CA ASN A 78 -2.15 -6.38 11.25
C ASN A 78 -1.96 -7.20 9.96
N PRO A 79 -1.15 -8.30 9.97
CA PRO A 79 -0.89 -9.12 8.81
C PRO A 79 -2.12 -9.87 8.27
N ALA A 80 -3.23 -9.90 9.00
CA ALA A 80 -4.50 -10.44 8.51
C ALA A 80 -5.02 -9.64 7.31
N TYR A 81 -4.77 -8.33 7.26
CA TYR A 81 -4.98 -7.50 6.07
C TYR A 81 -3.78 -7.66 5.13
N ARG A 82 -3.85 -8.63 4.24
CA ARG A 82 -2.71 -9.19 3.47
C ARG A 82 -1.81 -8.16 2.82
N HIS A 83 -2.39 -7.11 2.24
CA HIS A 83 -1.69 -6.10 1.46
C HIS A 83 -2.16 -4.69 1.82
N ILE A 84 -2.33 -4.44 3.11
CA ILE A 84 -2.52 -3.10 3.68
C ILE A 84 -1.37 -2.89 4.65
N LEU A 85 -0.54 -1.89 4.39
CA LEU A 85 0.68 -1.62 5.13
C LEU A 85 0.66 -0.19 5.66
N PRO A 86 0.22 0.01 6.93
CA PRO A 86 0.34 1.29 7.60
C PRO A 86 1.80 1.63 7.91
N VAL A 87 2.24 2.80 7.48
CA VAL A 87 3.63 3.24 7.54
C VAL A 87 3.73 4.62 8.15
N ASN A 88 4.47 4.73 9.26
CA ASN A 88 4.92 6.02 9.78
C ASN A 88 6.08 6.50 8.91
N ILE A 89 5.97 7.69 8.36
CA ILE A 89 7.01 8.38 7.61
C ILE A 89 7.54 9.53 8.46
N THR A 90 8.87 9.64 8.53
CA THR A 90 9.54 10.84 9.04
C THR A 90 10.39 11.40 7.90
N THR A 91 10.09 12.62 7.48
CA THR A 91 10.82 13.31 6.41
C THR A 91 12.20 13.78 6.87
N ALA A 92 13.08 14.18 5.95
CA ALA A 92 14.40 14.70 6.27
C ALA A 92 14.34 15.94 7.19
N ASP A 93 13.32 16.77 7.06
CA ASP A 93 13.03 17.95 7.90
C ASP A 93 12.19 17.62 9.16
N LYS A 94 12.11 16.31 9.52
CA LYS A 94 11.47 15.78 10.75
C LYS A 94 9.94 15.91 10.82
N GLN A 95 9.27 16.21 9.75
CA GLN A 95 7.82 16.12 9.71
C GLN A 95 7.36 14.65 9.76
N LYS A 96 6.22 14.40 10.40
CA LYS A 96 5.65 13.06 10.55
C LYS A 96 4.36 12.93 9.76
N MET A 97 4.17 11.80 9.11
CA MET A 97 2.96 11.48 8.37
C MET A 97 2.63 9.99 8.51
N LEU A 98 1.35 9.65 8.48
CA LEU A 98 0.89 8.29 8.36
C LEU A 98 0.46 8.00 6.91
N LEU A 99 1.08 7.00 6.31
CA LEU A 99 0.74 6.47 5.00
C LEU A 99 0.12 5.08 5.16
N ILE A 100 -1.05 4.87 4.57
CA ILE A 100 -1.64 3.55 4.41
C ILE A 100 -1.38 3.11 2.97
N ALA A 101 -0.36 2.28 2.80
CA ALA A 101 -0.07 1.69 1.49
C ALA A 101 -1.06 0.55 1.22
N VAL A 102 -1.60 0.50 0.01
CA VAL A 102 -2.69 -0.41 -0.36
C VAL A 102 -2.36 -1.17 -1.64
N TRP A 103 -2.61 -2.47 -1.61
CA TRP A 103 -2.80 -3.28 -2.79
C TRP A 103 -4.06 -4.13 -2.58
N ALA A 104 -5.19 -3.65 -3.07
CA ALA A 104 -6.48 -4.33 -3.01
C ALA A 104 -6.45 -5.57 -3.92
N SER A 105 -5.88 -6.65 -3.40
CA SER A 105 -5.68 -7.90 -4.13
C SER A 105 -6.80 -8.91 -3.86
N ARG A 106 -6.92 -9.90 -4.74
CA ARG A 106 -7.89 -10.97 -4.59
C ARG A 106 -7.64 -11.82 -3.35
N VAL A 107 -8.69 -12.06 -2.57
CA VAL A 107 -8.72 -13.03 -1.48
C VAL A 107 -9.61 -14.20 -1.88
N LYS A 108 -8.99 -15.36 -2.11
CA LYS A 108 -9.75 -16.59 -2.40
C LYS A 108 -10.57 -16.97 -1.16
N ASP A 109 -11.73 -17.53 -1.39
CA ASP A 109 -12.61 -18.13 -0.38
C ASP A 109 -13.28 -17.17 0.61
N ASN A 110 -13.09 -15.86 0.47
CA ASN A 110 -13.81 -14.85 1.24
C ASN A 110 -14.16 -13.64 0.40
N SER A 111 -15.38 -13.61 -0.13
CA SER A 111 -15.84 -12.55 -1.03
C SER A 111 -16.01 -11.18 -0.37
N ASP A 112 -16.21 -11.14 0.94
CA ASP A 112 -16.32 -9.90 1.71
C ASP A 112 -14.96 -9.22 1.92
N TRP A 113 -13.90 -10.03 1.91
CA TRP A 113 -12.51 -9.58 2.01
C TRP A 113 -11.84 -9.40 0.65
N ASP A 114 -12.55 -9.67 -0.46
CA ASP A 114 -11.96 -9.62 -1.79
C ASP A 114 -11.72 -8.18 -2.24
N TYR A 115 -10.56 -7.92 -2.82
CA TYR A 115 -10.14 -6.59 -3.30
C TYR A 115 -10.33 -5.50 -2.25
N ILE A 116 -11.19 -4.49 -2.56
CA ILE A 116 -11.45 -3.33 -1.70
C ILE A 116 -12.12 -3.72 -0.36
N GLY A 117 -12.74 -4.91 -0.27
CA GLY A 117 -13.34 -5.41 0.96
C GLY A 117 -12.38 -5.45 2.13
N GLN A 118 -11.12 -5.86 1.93
CA GLN A 118 -10.08 -5.81 2.97
C GLN A 118 -9.86 -4.39 3.49
N LEU A 119 -9.85 -3.41 2.59
CA LEU A 119 -9.66 -2.01 2.98
C LEU A 119 -10.87 -1.49 3.74
N CYS A 120 -12.10 -1.89 3.38
CA CYS A 120 -13.29 -1.57 4.15
C CYS A 120 -13.17 -2.09 5.59
N HIS A 121 -12.83 -3.37 5.77
CA HIS A 121 -12.62 -3.95 7.10
C HIS A 121 -11.49 -3.25 7.87
N PHE A 122 -10.39 -2.93 7.19
CA PHE A 122 -9.32 -2.16 7.81
C PHE A 122 -9.81 -0.79 8.30
N MET A 123 -10.55 -0.06 7.48
CA MET A 123 -11.07 1.28 7.82
C MET A 123 -12.10 1.22 8.94
N GLU A 124 -12.99 0.24 8.96
CA GLU A 124 -13.96 0.05 10.03
C GLU A 124 -13.31 -0.15 11.41
N HIS A 125 -12.20 -0.90 11.44
CA HIS A 125 -11.49 -1.17 12.69
C HIS A 125 -10.53 -0.05 13.11
N ASN A 126 -9.87 0.58 12.15
CA ASN A 126 -8.78 1.50 12.43
C ASN A 126 -9.13 2.96 12.07
N GLY A 127 -10.18 3.20 11.29
CA GLY A 127 -10.57 4.55 10.85
C GLY A 127 -10.65 5.57 11.98
N PRO A 128 -11.28 5.26 13.13
CA PRO A 128 -11.32 6.16 14.28
C PRO A 128 -9.96 6.50 14.87
N LEU A 129 -8.92 5.70 14.62
CA LEU A 129 -7.56 5.88 15.12
C LEU A 129 -6.65 6.60 14.13
N LEU A 130 -7.09 6.77 12.88
CA LEU A 130 -6.27 7.41 11.86
C LEU A 130 -6.23 8.93 12.05
N PRO A 131 -5.05 9.54 12.09
CA PRO A 131 -4.94 11.00 12.07
C PRO A 131 -5.63 11.61 10.84
N PRO A 132 -6.24 12.80 10.96
CA PRO A 132 -6.93 13.47 9.83
C PRO A 132 -6.06 13.69 8.59
N GLN A 133 -4.74 13.71 8.77
CA GLN A 133 -3.76 13.89 7.69
C GLN A 133 -3.20 12.57 7.15
N SER A 134 -3.86 11.44 7.45
CA SER A 134 -3.45 10.14 6.91
C SER A 134 -3.67 10.10 5.40
N LEU A 135 -2.74 9.46 4.69
CA LEU A 135 -2.80 9.34 3.24
C LEU A 135 -2.93 7.88 2.84
N PHE A 136 -3.83 7.58 1.92
CA PHE A 136 -3.93 6.27 1.27
C PHE A 136 -3.29 6.33 -0.11
N LEU A 137 -2.40 5.40 -0.42
CA LEU A 137 -1.72 5.34 -1.72
C LEU A 137 -1.49 3.89 -2.15
N GLY A 138 -1.73 3.60 -3.42
CA GLY A 138 -1.45 2.27 -3.98
C GLY A 138 -2.41 1.88 -5.10
N ASP A 139 -2.67 0.59 -5.20
CA ASP A 139 -3.59 0.02 -6.18
C ASP A 139 -4.88 -0.47 -5.49
N PHE A 140 -5.93 0.28 -5.65
CA PHE A 140 -7.24 -0.01 -5.04
C PHE A 140 -8.03 -1.05 -5.81
N ASN A 141 -7.65 -1.36 -7.04
CA ASN A 141 -8.34 -2.31 -7.92
C ASN A 141 -9.86 -2.11 -7.96
N ILE A 142 -10.28 -0.85 -7.97
CA ILE A 142 -11.66 -0.44 -7.96
C ILE A 142 -11.96 0.38 -9.22
N ASN A 143 -12.98 -0.04 -9.96
CA ASN A 143 -13.47 0.67 -11.13
C ASN A 143 -14.97 0.40 -11.28
N MET A 144 -15.77 1.44 -11.38
CA MET A 144 -17.21 1.33 -11.56
C MET A 144 -17.58 0.50 -12.80
N GLN A 145 -16.79 0.60 -13.87
CA GLN A 145 -17.02 -0.17 -15.11
C GLN A 145 -16.79 -1.68 -14.94
N TRP A 146 -15.97 -2.11 -13.99
CA TRP A 146 -15.68 -3.52 -13.72
C TRP A 146 -16.58 -4.12 -12.65
N ASN A 147 -17.36 -3.31 -11.98
CA ASN A 147 -18.15 -3.68 -10.81
C ASN A 147 -19.60 -4.11 -11.17
N SER A 148 -19.77 -4.78 -12.31
CA SER A 148 -21.11 -5.27 -12.74
C SER A 148 -21.69 -6.40 -11.88
N SER A 149 -20.99 -6.86 -10.83
CA SER A 149 -21.53 -7.84 -9.88
C SER A 149 -21.97 -7.16 -8.58
N PHE A 150 -23.16 -7.46 -8.12
CA PHE A 150 -23.79 -6.93 -6.88
C PHE A 150 -22.85 -6.86 -5.66
N LYS A 151 -21.98 -7.86 -5.47
CA LYS A 151 -21.02 -7.89 -4.35
C LYS A 151 -19.90 -6.83 -4.46
N LYS A 152 -19.49 -6.50 -5.67
CA LYS A 152 -18.46 -5.49 -5.90
C LYS A 152 -19.03 -4.08 -5.78
N GLU A 153 -20.26 -3.87 -6.21
CA GLU A 153 -20.98 -2.61 -5.97
C GLU A 153 -21.16 -2.33 -4.48
N HIS A 154 -21.51 -3.36 -3.70
CA HIS A 154 -21.65 -3.22 -2.24
C HIS A 154 -20.36 -2.77 -1.58
N ASN A 155 -19.22 -3.38 -1.89
CA ASN A 155 -17.93 -3.00 -1.34
C ASN A 155 -17.48 -1.59 -1.81
N TYR A 156 -17.85 -1.17 -3.02
CA TYR A 156 -17.56 0.18 -3.49
C TYR A 156 -18.34 1.24 -2.72
N SER A 157 -19.65 1.06 -2.57
CA SER A 157 -20.49 1.98 -1.79
C SER A 157 -20.04 2.05 -0.33
N ARG A 158 -19.75 0.89 0.28
CA ARG A 158 -19.20 0.81 1.65
C ARG A 158 -17.88 1.56 1.78
N PHE A 159 -16.98 1.42 0.80
CA PHE A 159 -15.72 2.16 0.81
C PHE A 159 -15.93 3.68 0.71
N GLN A 160 -16.84 4.14 -0.16
CA GLN A 160 -17.18 5.56 -0.26
C GLN A 160 -17.77 6.11 1.05
N GLU A 161 -18.67 5.38 1.69
CA GLU A 161 -19.25 5.74 3.00
C GLU A 161 -18.18 5.86 4.09
N LEU A 162 -17.22 4.92 4.12
CA LEU A 162 -16.12 4.94 5.06
C LEU A 162 -15.17 6.13 4.81
N CYS A 163 -14.86 6.42 3.54
CA CYS A 163 -14.10 7.60 3.19
C CYS A 163 -14.78 8.87 3.68
N HIS A 164 -16.08 9.01 3.44
CA HIS A 164 -16.87 10.14 3.90
C HIS A 164 -16.89 10.23 5.43
N THR A 165 -17.14 9.10 6.11
CA THR A 165 -17.23 9.03 7.57
C THR A 165 -15.94 9.48 8.25
N TYR A 166 -14.79 9.13 7.68
CA TYR A 166 -13.49 9.44 8.27
C TYR A 166 -12.77 10.62 7.59
N GLY A 167 -13.43 11.32 6.67
CA GLY A 167 -12.89 12.54 6.06
C GLY A 167 -11.75 12.33 5.07
N PHE A 168 -11.74 11.20 4.36
CA PHE A 168 -10.75 10.86 3.32
C PHE A 168 -11.26 11.17 1.91
N ILE A 169 -11.89 12.30 1.71
CA ILE A 169 -12.39 12.77 0.38
C ILE A 169 -11.62 14.01 -0.02
#